data_e04090f7caa454ef5590a8fb3d44b102
#
_entry.id   e04090f7caa454ef5590a8fb3d44b102
#
_cell.length_a   1.000
_cell.length_b   1.000
_cell.length_c   1.000
_cell.angle_alpha   90.00
_cell.angle_beta   90.00
_cell.angle_gamma   90.00
#
_symmetry.space_group_name_H-M   'P 1'
#
loop_
_entity.id
_entity.type
_entity.pdbx_description
1 polymer ?
#
loop_
_entity_poly.entity_id
_entity_poly.type
_entity_poly.pdbx_seq_one_letter_code
_entity_poly.pdbx_strand_id
1 'polypeptide(L)'
;GWANSGGEAISAGIQNYLAVDGIVNVIKVLEEIENMKLSDLQFFEGLACPGGCVGGPLTFENPFVARARIRALSSKIKNAEPSCAYAQPYIDDGSVLFSQEIEARPVMKIDGDMLMAMRKLEQIEEITARLPGLD
;
A
#
# COMPACT_ATOMS: atom_id res chain seq x y z
N GLY A 1 1.34 6.59 13.31
CA GLY A 1 1.00 5.22 13.25
C GLY A 1 1.36 4.43 12.02
N TRP A 2 1.96 4.99 10.95
CA TRP A 2 2.17 4.34 9.64
C TRP A 2 3.02 3.06 9.66
N ALA A 3 3.86 2.89 10.66
CA ALA A 3 4.65 1.66 10.80
C ALA A 3 3.81 0.42 11.16
N ASN A 4 2.57 0.60 11.57
CA ASN A 4 1.63 -0.47 11.90
C ASN A 4 0.63 -0.69 10.78
N SER A 5 0.27 -1.93 10.53
CA SER A 5 -0.84 -2.27 9.64
C SER A 5 -2.13 -1.57 10.08
N GLY A 6 -2.81 -0.90 9.18
CA GLY A 6 -3.97 -0.04 9.43
C GLY A 6 -3.64 1.38 9.88
N GLY A 7 -2.36 1.74 9.99
CA GLY A 7 -1.95 3.04 10.50
C GLY A 7 -2.18 4.20 9.54
N GLU A 8 -2.07 3.96 8.25
CA GLU A 8 -2.34 4.97 7.20
C GLU A 8 -3.83 5.27 7.12
N ALA A 9 -4.65 4.24 7.01
CA ALA A 9 -6.10 4.35 6.95
C ALA A 9 -6.67 5.11 8.15
N ILE A 10 -6.20 4.76 9.36
CA ILE A 10 -6.61 5.45 10.60
C ILE A 10 -6.17 6.92 10.59
N SER A 11 -4.95 7.20 10.12
CA SER A 11 -4.42 8.58 10.07
C SER A 11 -5.16 9.43 9.03
N ALA A 12 -5.61 8.83 7.94
CA ALA A 12 -6.41 9.47 6.91
C ALA A 12 -7.90 9.59 7.28
N GLY A 13 -8.34 9.01 8.41
CA GLY A 13 -9.74 9.05 8.85
C GLY A 13 -10.68 8.19 8.00
N ILE A 14 -10.14 7.23 7.24
CA ILE A 14 -10.93 6.37 6.37
C ILE A 14 -11.63 5.31 7.21
N GLN A 15 -12.93 5.13 6.99
CA GLN A 15 -13.75 4.19 7.75
C GLN A 15 -13.83 2.81 7.08
N ASN A 16 -14.04 2.80 5.76
CA ASN A 16 -14.15 1.56 4.98
C ASN A 16 -12.81 1.23 4.32
N TYR A 17 -11.95 0.55 5.08
CA TYR A 17 -10.64 0.16 4.61
C TYR A 17 -10.33 -1.30 4.95
N LEU A 18 -9.40 -1.88 4.22
CA LEU A 18 -8.80 -3.18 4.51
C LEU A 18 -7.28 -3.02 4.63
N ALA A 19 -6.75 -3.36 5.79
CA ALA A 19 -5.31 -3.39 6.03
C ALA A 19 -4.82 -4.83 6.10
N VAL A 20 -3.86 -5.16 5.25
CA VAL A 20 -3.32 -6.52 5.10
C VAL A 20 -1.80 -6.47 5.21
N ASP A 21 -1.24 -7.39 5.95
CA ASP A 21 0.21 -7.53 6.10
C ASP A 21 0.71 -8.93 5.73
N GLY A 22 1.99 -8.98 5.36
CA GLY A 22 2.62 -10.16 4.77
C GLY A 22 2.37 -10.26 3.27
N ILE A 23 3.46 -10.26 2.49
CA ILE A 23 3.40 -10.15 1.01
C ILE A 23 2.47 -11.19 0.36
N VAL A 24 2.46 -12.43 0.86
CA VAL A 24 1.60 -13.49 0.32
C VAL A 24 0.11 -13.17 0.53
N ASN A 25 -0.25 -12.60 1.69
CA ASN A 25 -1.62 -12.20 1.97
C ASN A 25 -2.01 -10.98 1.13
N VAL A 26 -1.09 -10.02 0.98
CA VAL A 26 -1.30 -8.81 0.16
C VAL A 26 -1.61 -9.22 -1.28
N ILE A 27 -0.82 -10.10 -1.88
CA ILE A 27 -1.04 -10.60 -3.25
C ILE A 27 -2.42 -11.24 -3.37
N LYS A 28 -2.78 -12.16 -2.46
CA LYS A 28 -4.10 -12.82 -2.49
C LYS A 28 -5.27 -11.84 -2.41
N VAL A 29 -5.15 -10.81 -1.59
CA VAL A 29 -6.22 -9.80 -1.46
C VAL A 29 -6.28 -8.90 -2.69
N LEU A 30 -5.14 -8.55 -3.29
CA LEU A 30 -5.13 -7.80 -4.55
C LEU A 30 -5.80 -8.58 -5.68
N GLU A 31 -5.60 -9.90 -5.76
CA GLU A 31 -6.31 -10.77 -6.69
C GLU A 31 -7.85 -10.75 -6.45
N GLU A 32 -8.28 -10.74 -5.18
CA GLU A 32 -9.71 -10.63 -4.86
C GLU A 32 -10.30 -9.27 -5.22
N ILE A 33 -9.51 -8.19 -5.07
CA ILE A 33 -9.90 -6.83 -5.51
C ILE A 33 -10.00 -6.78 -7.02
N GLU A 34 -9.03 -7.34 -7.75
CA GLU A 34 -9.05 -7.44 -9.21
C GLU A 34 -10.27 -8.23 -9.70
N ASN A 35 -10.66 -9.27 -8.99
CA ASN A 35 -11.86 -10.05 -9.26
C ASN A 35 -13.17 -9.37 -8.82
N MET A 36 -13.12 -8.08 -8.48
CA MET A 36 -14.29 -7.27 -8.09
C MET A 36 -15.05 -7.75 -6.85
N LYS A 37 -14.44 -8.57 -6.00
CA LYS A 37 -15.09 -9.08 -4.79
C LYS A 37 -15.19 -8.07 -3.66
N LEU A 38 -14.41 -7.00 -3.72
CA LEU A 38 -14.35 -5.92 -2.71
C LEU A 38 -14.67 -4.57 -3.34
N SER A 39 -15.73 -4.50 -4.13
CA SER A 39 -16.14 -3.30 -4.89
C SER A 39 -16.43 -2.08 -4.03
N ASP A 40 -16.86 -2.26 -2.79
CA ASP A 40 -17.21 -1.18 -1.88
C ASP A 40 -16.01 -0.65 -1.08
N LEU A 41 -14.85 -1.30 -1.20
CA LEU A 41 -13.65 -0.93 -0.47
C LEU A 41 -13.15 0.45 -0.91
N GLN A 42 -13.00 1.38 0.03
CA GLN A 42 -12.53 2.74 -0.24
C GLN A 42 -11.01 2.85 -0.22
N PHE A 43 -10.35 2.03 0.60
CA PHE A 43 -8.91 2.11 0.76
C PHE A 43 -8.32 0.75 1.10
N PHE A 44 -7.24 0.39 0.41
CA PHE A 44 -6.45 -0.80 0.68
C PHE A 44 -5.05 -0.41 1.16
N GLU A 45 -4.68 -0.87 2.34
CA GLU A 45 -3.34 -0.70 2.90
C GLU A 45 -2.61 -2.05 2.90
N GLY A 46 -1.67 -2.22 1.97
CA GLY A 46 -0.88 -3.45 1.83
C GLY A 46 0.54 -3.27 2.32
N LEU A 47 0.97 -4.08 3.28
CA LEU A 47 2.31 -4.05 3.87
C LEU A 47 3.02 -5.39 3.65
N ALA A 48 4.23 -5.36 3.11
CA ALA A 48 4.99 -6.58 2.79
C ALA A 48 5.39 -7.37 4.05
N CYS A 49 5.72 -6.68 5.14
CA CYS A 49 6.19 -7.32 6.37
C CYS A 49 5.02 -7.67 7.29
N PRO A 50 5.02 -8.83 7.96
CA PRO A 50 4.01 -9.20 8.95
C PRO A 50 3.93 -8.19 10.10
N GLY A 51 2.73 -7.68 10.37
CA GLY A 51 2.51 -6.64 11.38
C GLY A 51 2.79 -5.22 10.91
N GLY A 52 3.25 -5.04 9.67
CA GLY A 52 3.72 -3.79 9.11
C GLY A 52 5.23 -3.60 9.24
N CYS A 53 5.71 -2.36 9.12
CA CYS A 53 7.14 -2.05 9.20
C CYS A 53 7.78 -2.47 10.54
N VAL A 54 7.00 -2.54 11.61
CA VAL A 54 7.45 -3.01 12.93
C VAL A 54 7.85 -4.49 12.96
N GLY A 55 7.45 -5.27 11.97
CA GLY A 55 7.84 -6.67 11.78
C GLY A 55 8.87 -6.88 10.67
N GLY A 56 9.50 -5.81 10.21
CA GLY A 56 10.51 -5.86 9.16
C GLY A 56 11.79 -6.60 9.56
N PRO A 57 12.62 -6.99 8.58
CA PRO A 57 13.77 -7.89 8.80
C PRO A 57 14.88 -7.32 9.69
N LEU A 58 14.91 -6.01 9.91
CA LEU A 58 15.90 -5.34 10.78
C LEU A 58 15.33 -4.89 12.13
N THR A 59 14.13 -5.37 12.49
CA THR A 59 13.52 -5.06 13.79
C THR A 59 13.91 -6.10 14.81
N PHE A 60 14.25 -5.66 16.02
CA PHE A 60 14.67 -6.54 17.14
C PHE A 60 13.54 -6.84 18.11
N GLU A 61 12.52 -6.00 18.13
CA GLU A 61 11.40 -6.14 19.04
C GLU A 61 10.35 -7.08 18.45
N ASN A 62 9.64 -7.77 19.32
CA ASN A 62 8.46 -8.52 18.91
C ASN A 62 7.44 -7.57 18.25
N PRO A 63 6.95 -7.87 17.04
CA PRO A 63 6.07 -6.97 16.28
C PRO A 63 4.81 -6.56 17.04
N PHE A 64 4.23 -7.46 17.81
CA PHE A 64 3.02 -7.17 18.59
C PHE A 64 3.30 -6.20 19.75
N VAL A 65 4.47 -6.34 20.40
CA VAL A 65 4.90 -5.42 21.45
C VAL A 65 5.25 -4.06 20.87
N ALA A 66 5.99 -4.02 19.78
CA ALA A 66 6.32 -2.79 19.05
C ALA A 66 5.04 -2.04 18.60
N ARG A 67 4.07 -2.77 18.08
CA ARG A 67 2.76 -2.24 17.66
C ARG A 67 2.02 -1.60 18.85
N ALA A 68 1.99 -2.26 20.00
CA ALA A 68 1.36 -1.72 21.20
C ALA A 68 2.06 -0.44 21.70
N ARG A 69 3.39 -0.43 21.70
CA ARG A 69 4.20 0.74 22.09
C ARG A 69 3.98 1.92 21.15
N ILE A 70 3.99 1.71 19.83
CA ILE A 70 3.75 2.77 18.85
C ILE A 70 2.33 3.34 19.00
N ARG A 71 1.33 2.50 19.23
CA ARG A 71 -0.04 2.98 19.50
C ARG A 71 -0.10 3.85 20.74
N ALA A 72 0.55 3.44 21.82
CA ALA A 72 0.60 4.23 23.06
C ALA A 72 1.36 5.55 22.88
N LEU A 73 2.44 5.57 22.10
CA LEU A 73 3.15 6.80 21.76
C LEU A 73 2.30 7.73 20.86
N SER A 74 1.70 7.16 19.81
CA SER A 74 0.85 7.93 18.88
C SER A 74 -0.35 8.57 19.59
N SER A 75 -0.96 7.88 20.58
CA SER A 75 -2.08 8.45 21.35
C SER A 75 -1.66 9.66 22.19
N LYS A 76 -0.41 9.68 22.67
CA LYS A 76 0.12 10.83 23.42
C LYS A 76 0.39 12.04 22.52
N ILE A 77 0.78 11.80 21.26
CA ILE A 77 1.10 12.83 20.28
C ILE A 77 -0.17 13.45 19.67
N LYS A 78 -1.27 12.71 19.62
CA LYS A 78 -2.55 13.21 19.06
C LYS A 78 -3.08 14.48 19.74
N ASN A 79 -2.60 14.82 20.92
CA ASN A 79 -2.92 16.04 21.63
C ASN A 79 -1.93 17.19 21.36
N ALA A 80 -0.86 16.94 20.60
CA ALA A 80 0.02 17.99 20.14
C ALA A 80 -0.60 18.61 18.88
N GLU A 81 -0.74 19.93 18.84
CA GLU A 81 -1.13 20.66 17.63
C GLU A 81 -0.23 20.21 16.47
N PRO A 82 -0.81 19.80 15.33
CA PRO A 82 0.00 19.45 14.18
C PRO A 82 0.81 20.68 13.78
N SER A 83 2.12 20.62 13.93
CA SER A 83 3.00 21.69 13.51
C SER A 83 3.09 21.71 11.98
N CYS A 84 2.04 22.18 11.33
CA CYS A 84 2.02 22.46 9.89
C CYS A 84 2.74 23.77 9.55
N ALA A 85 3.37 24.43 10.51
CA ALA A 85 4.02 25.72 10.33
C ALA A 85 5.06 25.70 9.19
N TYR A 86 5.76 24.59 9.01
CA TYR A 86 6.72 24.45 7.92
C TYR A 86 6.07 24.15 6.56
N ALA A 87 4.90 23.57 6.54
CA ALA A 87 4.20 23.22 5.30
C ALA A 87 3.28 24.34 4.81
N GLN A 88 2.80 25.19 5.74
CA GLN A 88 1.82 26.24 5.44
C GLN A 88 2.27 27.19 4.32
N PRO A 89 3.52 27.70 4.30
CA PRO A 89 3.97 28.55 3.20
C PRO A 89 3.91 27.89 1.82
N TYR A 90 4.19 26.58 1.75
CA TYR A 90 4.12 25.82 0.50
C TYR A 90 2.69 25.46 0.07
N ILE A 91 1.77 25.40 1.02
CA ILE A 91 0.35 25.26 0.75
C ILE A 91 -0.21 26.59 0.23
N ASP A 92 0.18 27.70 0.87
CA ASP A 92 -0.31 29.05 0.57
C ASP A 92 0.19 29.54 -0.80
N ASP A 93 1.41 29.19 -1.19
CA ASP A 93 1.99 29.53 -2.51
C ASP A 93 1.60 28.54 -3.63
N GLY A 94 0.88 27.49 -3.29
CA GLY A 94 0.41 26.50 -4.25
C GLY A 94 1.46 25.51 -4.73
N SER A 95 2.69 25.51 -4.18
CA SER A 95 3.74 24.57 -4.61
C SER A 95 3.50 23.12 -4.20
N VAL A 96 2.56 22.87 -3.27
CA VAL A 96 2.17 21.53 -2.81
C VAL A 96 0.73 21.18 -3.23
N LEU A 97 0.12 21.97 -4.10
CA LEU A 97 -1.23 21.67 -4.58
C LEU A 97 -1.19 20.58 -5.64
N PHE A 98 -1.77 19.44 -5.34
CA PHE A 98 -2.18 18.46 -6.34
C PHE A 98 -3.42 18.99 -7.08
N SER A 99 -3.23 20.00 -7.91
CA SER A 99 -4.30 20.62 -8.67
C SER A 99 -4.67 19.85 -9.93
N GLN A 100 -3.91 18.81 -10.26
CA GLN A 100 -4.21 17.95 -11.39
C GLN A 100 -5.12 16.80 -10.93
N GLU A 101 -6.25 16.65 -11.62
CA GLU A 101 -7.08 15.47 -11.47
C GLU A 101 -6.25 14.24 -11.85
N ILE A 102 -6.10 13.29 -10.92
CA ILE A 102 -5.41 12.05 -11.17
C ILE A 102 -6.39 11.12 -11.86
N GLU A 103 -6.28 11.03 -13.18
CA GLU A 103 -7.06 10.08 -13.95
C GLU A 103 -6.57 8.65 -13.64
N ALA A 104 -7.55 7.75 -13.46
CA ALA A 104 -7.24 6.33 -13.32
C ALA A 104 -6.51 5.84 -14.58
N ARG A 105 -5.34 5.26 -14.41
CA ARG A 105 -4.65 4.63 -15.54
C ARG A 105 -5.51 3.48 -16.06
N PRO A 106 -5.58 3.30 -17.39
CA PRO A 106 -6.25 2.13 -17.93
C PRO A 106 -5.62 0.86 -17.36
N VAL A 107 -6.46 -0.11 -17.06
CA VAL A 107 -5.99 -1.43 -16.61
C VAL A 107 -4.97 -1.94 -17.63
N MET A 108 -3.80 -2.32 -17.16
CA MET A 108 -2.74 -2.84 -18.01
C MET A 108 -3.21 -4.18 -18.59
N LYS A 109 -3.64 -4.16 -19.83
CA LYS A 109 -3.98 -5.37 -20.58
C LYS A 109 -2.76 -5.80 -21.35
N ILE A 110 -2.42 -7.07 -21.27
CA ILE A 110 -1.36 -7.68 -22.08
C ILE A 110 -1.70 -7.55 -23.57
N ASP A 111 -2.98 -7.79 -23.91
CA ASP A 111 -3.57 -7.51 -25.22
C ASP A 111 -5.09 -7.38 -25.09
N GLY A 112 -5.73 -6.72 -26.06
CA GLY A 112 -7.18 -6.67 -26.17
C GLY A 112 -7.79 -7.97 -26.69
N ASP A 113 -7.01 -8.76 -27.41
CA ASP A 113 -7.37 -10.10 -27.93
C ASP A 113 -6.79 -11.18 -27.02
N MET A 114 -7.65 -12.12 -26.61
CA MET A 114 -7.30 -13.19 -25.67
C MET A 114 -6.19 -14.11 -26.23
N LEU A 115 -6.24 -14.45 -27.52
CA LEU A 115 -5.24 -15.31 -28.14
C LEU A 115 -3.87 -14.63 -28.25
N MET A 116 -3.88 -13.34 -28.54
CA MET A 116 -2.66 -12.54 -28.56
C MET A 116 -2.08 -12.34 -27.17
N ALA A 117 -2.94 -12.14 -26.16
CA ALA A 117 -2.53 -12.07 -24.76
C ALA A 117 -1.86 -13.37 -24.30
N MET A 118 -2.43 -14.54 -24.61
CA MET A 118 -1.83 -15.83 -24.30
C MET A 118 -0.46 -16.04 -24.97
N ARG A 119 -0.33 -15.71 -26.25
CA ARG A 119 0.97 -15.79 -26.95
C ARG A 119 2.03 -14.87 -26.34
N LYS A 120 1.64 -13.66 -25.92
CA LYS A 120 2.57 -12.74 -25.24
C LYS A 120 2.98 -13.28 -23.87
N LEU A 121 2.07 -13.91 -23.12
CA LEU A 121 2.39 -14.59 -21.86
C LEU A 121 3.40 -15.72 -22.05
N GLU A 122 3.18 -16.60 -23.03
CA GLU A 122 4.13 -17.66 -23.38
C GLU A 122 5.52 -17.11 -23.73
N GLN A 123 5.59 -16.02 -24.49
CA GLN A 123 6.85 -15.36 -24.81
C GLN A 123 7.52 -14.77 -23.57
N ILE A 124 6.77 -14.17 -22.66
CA ILE A 124 7.29 -13.64 -21.39
C ILE A 124 7.85 -14.77 -20.54
N GLU A 125 7.14 -15.88 -20.41
CA GLU A 125 7.60 -17.07 -19.68
C GLU A 125 8.88 -17.64 -20.26
N GLU A 126 8.99 -17.77 -21.60
CA GLU A 126 10.20 -18.21 -22.26
C GLU A 126 11.39 -17.27 -22.03
N ILE A 127 11.17 -15.96 -22.04
CA ILE A 127 12.21 -14.96 -21.78
C ILE A 127 12.64 -15.05 -20.31
N THR A 128 11.68 -15.12 -19.40
CA THR A 128 11.94 -15.20 -17.95
C THR A 128 12.73 -16.45 -17.59
N ALA A 129 12.38 -17.60 -18.20
CA ALA A 129 13.10 -18.86 -17.98
C ALA A 129 14.58 -18.83 -18.46
N ARG A 130 14.93 -17.87 -19.30
CA ARG A 130 16.33 -17.68 -19.80
C ARG A 130 17.14 -16.67 -18.97
N LEU A 131 16.48 -15.95 -18.05
CA LEU A 131 17.16 -14.97 -17.21
C LEU A 131 17.77 -15.68 -15.98
N PRO A 132 19.10 -15.62 -15.78
CA PRO A 132 19.73 -16.24 -14.62
C PRO A 132 19.33 -15.50 -13.34
N GLY A 133 18.88 -16.24 -12.31
CA GLY A 133 18.66 -15.73 -10.95
C GLY A 133 17.26 -15.24 -10.62
N LEU A 134 16.24 -15.70 -11.34
CA LEU A 134 14.82 -15.45 -11.02
C LEU A 134 14.11 -16.71 -10.46
N ASP A 135 14.89 -17.71 -9.99
CA ASP A 135 14.36 -18.89 -9.28
C ASP A 135 14.01 -18.57 -7.83
#